data_a40807d8a3c95c608813a7c782251b70
#
_entry.id   a40807d8a3c95c608813a7c782251b70
#
_cell.length_a   1.000
_cell.length_b   1.000
_cell.length_c   1.000
_cell.angle_alpha   90.00
_cell.angle_beta   90.00
_cell.angle_gamma   90.00
#
_symmetry.space_group_name_H-M   'P 1'
#
loop_
_entity.id
_entity.type
_entity.pdbx_description
1 polymer ?
#
loop_
_entity_poly.entity_id
_entity_poly.type
_entity_poly.pdbx_seq_one_letter_code
_entity_poly.pdbx_strand_id
1 'polypeptide(L)'
;IYTLFVPMDASLAFPCFDQPDLKARFTFAAETPESWTIIGNADAVKTELVNGKRQTQFAETKPISTYLFAFAAGQFRQIAGSKSPTPLRVFVRQSKLKRAEEEWPEVARLTDEGMKHFVEFFGHEFPFTKYDQVLLPGFAYGGMEHAGATFLREDAILFRTTPTQSDKYGRASLVLQELAHQWFGDLVTMRWFDDLWLKEGFANLMAYHAMARIYDPAQMWRRFYQSHKP
;
A
#
# COMPACT_ATOMS: atom_id res chain seq x y z
N ILE A 1 -14.99 3.75 -5.35
CA ILE A 1 -14.35 3.40 -6.65
C ILE A 1 -12.87 3.24 -6.40
N TYR A 2 -12.22 2.28 -7.03
CA TYR A 2 -10.77 2.14 -7.01
C TYR A 2 -10.29 1.44 -8.29
N THR A 3 -9.01 1.58 -8.60
CA THR A 3 -8.35 0.88 -9.69
C THR A 3 -7.56 -0.32 -9.18
N LEU A 4 -7.40 -1.33 -10.04
CA LEU A 4 -6.57 -2.50 -9.80
C LEU A 4 -6.13 -3.04 -11.19
N PHE A 5 -4.89 -2.78 -11.58
CA PHE A 5 -4.39 -3.03 -12.94
C PHE A 5 -3.39 -4.19 -13.03
N VAL A 6 -3.13 -4.88 -11.93
CA VAL A 6 -2.24 -6.04 -11.94
C VAL A 6 -2.95 -7.26 -12.53
N PRO A 7 -2.31 -8.06 -13.42
CA PRO A 7 -0.93 -7.86 -13.89
C PRO A 7 -0.81 -6.90 -15.09
N MET A 8 -1.75 -6.86 -16.03
CA MET A 8 -1.64 -6.14 -17.32
C MET A 8 -2.96 -5.49 -17.74
N ASP A 9 -3.71 -4.95 -16.78
CA ASP A 9 -5.04 -4.39 -17.03
C ASP A 9 -5.03 -2.86 -17.20
N ALA A 10 -3.86 -2.20 -17.10
CA ALA A 10 -3.76 -0.76 -17.31
C ALA A 10 -4.13 -0.37 -18.76
N SER A 11 -3.80 -1.21 -19.73
CA SER A 11 -4.16 -1.01 -21.15
C SER A 11 -5.67 -1.05 -21.41
N LEU A 12 -6.47 -1.59 -20.49
CA LEU A 12 -7.94 -1.53 -20.57
C LEU A 12 -8.49 -0.16 -20.14
N ALA A 13 -7.71 0.63 -19.39
CA ALA A 13 -8.13 1.92 -18.87
C ALA A 13 -7.55 3.09 -19.69
N PHE A 14 -6.32 2.98 -20.17
CA PHE A 14 -5.66 4.00 -20.99
C PHE A 14 -4.63 3.37 -21.94
N PRO A 15 -4.35 4.01 -23.11
CA PRO A 15 -3.33 3.52 -24.04
C PRO A 15 -1.94 3.52 -23.41
N CYS A 16 -1.29 2.36 -23.31
CA CYS A 16 0.05 2.22 -22.78
C CYS A 16 0.75 0.96 -23.27
N PHE A 17 2.06 0.90 -23.13
CA PHE A 17 2.83 -0.34 -23.19
C PHE A 17 2.78 -1.00 -21.81
N ASP A 18 1.91 -1.99 -21.65
CA ASP A 18 1.63 -2.63 -20.36
C ASP A 18 2.70 -3.69 -20.02
N GLN A 19 3.92 -3.23 -19.85
CA GLN A 19 5.11 -4.01 -19.53
C GLN A 19 5.78 -3.41 -18.29
N PRO A 20 6.09 -4.22 -17.25
CA PRO A 20 6.43 -3.69 -15.93
C PRO A 20 7.73 -2.88 -15.89
N ASP A 21 8.73 -3.18 -16.73
CA ASP A 21 9.99 -2.43 -16.78
C ASP A 21 9.93 -1.15 -17.64
N LEU A 22 8.86 -0.95 -18.40
CA LEU A 22 8.60 0.27 -19.15
C LEU A 22 7.88 1.29 -18.26
N LYS A 23 8.64 1.92 -17.38
CA LYS A 23 8.11 2.86 -16.40
C LYS A 23 7.81 4.23 -17.03
N ALA A 24 6.74 4.85 -16.52
CA ALA A 24 6.34 6.19 -16.92
C ALA A 24 6.11 7.10 -15.69
N ARG A 25 6.16 8.41 -15.92
CA ARG A 25 5.69 9.42 -14.96
C ARG A 25 4.23 9.72 -15.26
N PHE A 26 3.41 9.78 -14.23
CA PHE A 26 1.98 10.05 -14.36
C PHE A 26 1.65 11.40 -13.76
N THR A 27 0.95 12.23 -14.53
CA THR A 27 0.22 13.38 -14.02
C THR A 27 -1.25 13.01 -13.94
N PHE A 28 -1.87 13.28 -12.81
CA PHE A 28 -3.26 12.89 -12.58
C PHE A 28 -4.07 14.07 -12.02
N ALA A 29 -5.24 14.26 -12.55
CA ALA A 29 -6.23 15.18 -12.01
C ALA A 29 -7.62 14.52 -12.08
N ALA A 30 -8.46 14.82 -11.11
CA ALA A 30 -9.78 14.25 -11.03
C ALA A 30 -10.82 15.23 -10.51
N GLU A 31 -12.05 15.04 -10.94
CA GLU A 31 -13.23 15.70 -10.41
C GLU A 31 -14.13 14.67 -9.71
N THR A 32 -14.47 14.95 -8.47
CA THR A 32 -15.31 14.06 -7.64
C THR A 32 -16.48 14.84 -7.02
N PRO A 33 -17.52 14.16 -6.51
CA PRO A 33 -18.50 14.81 -5.62
C PRO A 33 -17.78 15.51 -4.46
N GLU A 34 -18.32 16.63 -3.99
CA GLU A 34 -17.73 17.42 -2.91
C GLU A 34 -17.35 16.61 -1.66
N SER A 35 -18.22 15.65 -1.28
CA SER A 35 -18.06 14.81 -0.09
C SER A 35 -17.04 13.68 -0.25
N TRP A 36 -16.48 13.50 -1.45
CA TRP A 36 -15.53 12.43 -1.72
C TRP A 36 -14.08 12.91 -1.56
N THR A 37 -13.26 12.02 -1.04
CA THR A 37 -11.79 12.15 -1.05
C THR A 37 -11.25 11.23 -2.13
N ILE A 38 -10.26 11.72 -2.87
CA ILE A 38 -9.52 10.90 -3.83
C ILE A 38 -8.07 10.78 -3.38
N ILE A 39 -7.53 9.58 -3.45
CA ILE A 39 -6.16 9.23 -3.10
C ILE A 39 -5.50 8.67 -4.36
N GLY A 40 -4.29 9.10 -4.67
CA GLY A 40 -3.49 8.60 -5.80
C GLY A 40 -2.07 8.26 -5.37
N ASN A 41 -1.21 7.89 -6.33
CA ASN A 41 0.18 7.54 -6.06
C ASN A 41 1.02 8.71 -5.50
N ALA A 42 0.77 9.94 -5.97
CA ALA A 42 1.48 11.15 -5.54
C ALA A 42 0.64 11.99 -4.59
N ASP A 43 1.25 13.04 -4.01
CA ASP A 43 0.55 14.00 -3.17
C ASP A 43 -0.40 14.88 -3.99
N ALA A 44 -1.56 15.21 -3.42
CA ALA A 44 -2.43 16.23 -3.96
C ALA A 44 -1.75 17.61 -3.78
N VAL A 45 -1.50 18.32 -4.87
CA VAL A 45 -0.87 19.64 -4.87
C VAL A 45 -1.87 20.78 -4.91
N LYS A 46 -3.09 20.48 -5.38
CA LYS A 46 -4.19 21.44 -5.43
C LYS A 46 -5.51 20.74 -5.25
N THR A 47 -6.39 21.30 -4.41
CA THR A 47 -7.77 20.85 -4.25
C THR A 47 -8.67 22.06 -4.15
N GLU A 48 -9.68 22.16 -5.01
CA GLU A 48 -10.62 23.27 -5.06
C GLU A 48 -12.05 22.75 -5.18
N LEU A 49 -13.02 23.53 -4.67
CA LEU A 49 -14.44 23.30 -4.91
C LEU A 49 -14.91 24.23 -6.05
N VAL A 50 -15.35 23.63 -7.14
CA VAL A 50 -15.84 24.33 -8.32
C VAL A 50 -17.22 23.77 -8.69
N ASN A 51 -18.24 24.62 -8.66
CA ASN A 51 -19.61 24.25 -9.01
C ASN A 51 -20.15 23.00 -8.25
N GLY A 52 -19.83 22.90 -6.94
CA GLY A 52 -20.27 21.78 -6.09
C GLY A 52 -19.53 20.46 -6.31
N LYS A 53 -18.41 20.51 -7.04
CA LYS A 53 -17.52 19.38 -7.25
C LYS A 53 -16.12 19.70 -6.73
N ARG A 54 -15.44 18.67 -6.26
CA ARG A 54 -14.06 18.75 -5.80
C ARG A 54 -13.11 18.41 -6.95
N GLN A 55 -12.31 19.37 -7.37
CA GLN A 55 -11.25 19.17 -8.34
C GLN A 55 -9.93 18.99 -7.59
N THR A 56 -9.22 17.90 -7.86
CA THR A 56 -7.93 17.57 -7.23
C THR A 56 -6.88 17.35 -8.30
N GLN A 57 -5.75 18.02 -8.17
CA GLN A 57 -4.56 17.81 -8.99
C GLN A 57 -3.47 17.17 -8.13
N PHE A 58 -2.79 16.17 -8.68
CA PHE A 58 -1.70 15.48 -8.02
C PHE A 58 -0.36 15.91 -8.61
N ALA A 59 0.70 15.85 -7.79
CA ALA A 59 2.06 15.97 -8.28
C ALA A 59 2.35 14.86 -9.31
N GLU A 60 3.32 15.10 -10.18
CA GLU A 60 3.83 14.07 -11.08
C GLU A 60 4.48 12.95 -10.25
N THR A 61 4.20 11.70 -10.59
CA THR A 61 4.83 10.54 -9.92
C THR A 61 6.31 10.44 -10.27
N LYS A 62 7.10 9.76 -9.44
CA LYS A 62 8.35 9.16 -9.91
C LYS A 62 8.04 8.14 -11.01
N PRO A 63 9.03 7.69 -11.80
CA PRO A 63 8.79 6.63 -12.78
C PRO A 63 8.28 5.36 -12.09
N ILE A 64 7.08 4.92 -12.45
CA ILE A 64 6.44 3.69 -11.95
C ILE A 64 5.93 2.85 -13.12
N SER A 65 5.80 1.55 -12.88
CA SER A 65 5.16 0.62 -13.84
C SER A 65 3.68 0.97 -14.02
N THR A 66 3.13 0.69 -15.19
CA THR A 66 1.71 0.96 -15.51
C THR A 66 0.75 0.29 -14.53
N TYR A 67 1.03 -0.95 -14.13
CA TYR A 67 0.18 -1.71 -13.19
C TYR A 67 0.14 -1.10 -11.77
N LEU A 68 1.12 -0.26 -11.42
CA LEU A 68 1.21 0.43 -10.12
C LEU A 68 0.46 1.77 -10.11
N PHE A 69 0.02 2.28 -11.27
CA PHE A 69 -0.81 3.46 -11.29
C PHE A 69 -2.15 3.18 -10.63
N ALA A 70 -2.51 4.01 -9.66
CA ALA A 70 -3.72 3.77 -8.88
C ALA A 70 -4.38 5.05 -8.38
N PHE A 71 -5.68 4.97 -8.23
CA PHE A 71 -6.45 5.88 -7.39
C PHE A 71 -7.59 5.14 -6.68
N ALA A 72 -7.99 5.68 -5.53
CA ALA A 72 -9.23 5.32 -4.84
C ALA A 72 -10.02 6.59 -4.54
N ALA A 73 -11.33 6.57 -4.77
CA ALA A 73 -12.21 7.71 -4.54
C ALA A 73 -13.50 7.29 -3.84
N GLY A 74 -13.93 8.06 -2.84
CA GLY A 74 -15.12 7.78 -2.07
C GLY A 74 -15.23 8.64 -0.81
N GLN A 75 -16.16 8.30 0.05
CA GLN A 75 -16.32 8.94 1.36
C GLN A 75 -15.28 8.41 2.35
N PHE A 76 -14.02 8.68 2.05
CA PHE A 76 -12.92 8.34 2.95
C PHE A 76 -12.69 9.40 4.02
N ARG A 77 -12.21 8.94 5.16
CA ARG A 77 -11.65 9.76 6.24
C ARG A 77 -10.20 9.41 6.42
N GLN A 78 -9.38 10.42 6.61
CA GLN A 78 -7.97 10.27 6.91
C GLN A 78 -7.79 10.19 8.43
N ILE A 79 -7.04 9.20 8.89
CA ILE A 79 -6.48 9.17 10.23
C ILE A 79 -5.03 9.62 10.15
N ALA A 80 -4.66 10.57 11.00
CA ALA A 80 -3.34 11.18 10.96
C ALA A 80 -2.23 10.23 11.43
N GLY A 81 -1.18 10.36 10.77
CA GLY A 81 0.16 9.94 10.67
C GLY A 81 0.91 9.27 11.78
N SER A 82 2.09 8.88 11.36
CA SER A 82 3.14 8.31 12.18
C SER A 82 4.25 9.33 12.43
N LYS A 83 5.23 8.94 13.25
CA LYS A 83 6.45 9.70 13.51
C LYS A 83 7.54 9.48 12.44
N SER A 84 7.25 8.71 11.39
CA SER A 84 8.20 8.42 10.31
C SER A 84 8.57 9.70 9.56
N PRO A 85 9.82 9.84 9.10
CA PRO A 85 10.21 10.91 8.17
C PRO A 85 9.37 10.92 6.89
N THR A 86 8.93 9.76 6.41
CA THR A 86 7.98 9.65 5.29
C THR A 86 6.56 9.85 5.82
N PRO A 87 5.77 10.77 5.26
CA PRO A 87 4.38 10.95 5.64
C PRO A 87 3.59 9.64 5.48
N LEU A 88 3.09 9.11 6.59
CA LEU A 88 2.22 7.93 6.64
C LEU A 88 0.81 8.38 6.96
N ARG A 89 -0.16 8.00 6.13
CA ARG A 89 -1.58 8.30 6.32
C ARG A 89 -2.39 7.03 6.10
N VAL A 90 -3.50 6.88 6.81
CA VAL A 90 -4.48 5.84 6.49
C VAL A 90 -5.81 6.47 6.09
N PHE A 91 -6.41 5.90 5.08
CA PHE A 91 -7.73 6.29 4.57
C PHE A 91 -8.71 5.16 4.75
N VAL A 92 -9.82 5.45 5.41
CA VAL A 92 -10.85 4.47 5.75
C VAL A 92 -12.22 5.01 5.39
N ARG A 93 -13.17 4.12 5.14
CA ARG A 93 -14.57 4.54 4.97
C ARG A 93 -15.08 5.23 6.23
N GLN A 94 -15.88 6.28 6.09
CA GLN A 94 -16.47 6.99 7.22
C GLN A 94 -17.17 6.04 8.21
N SER A 95 -17.87 5.02 7.73
CA SER A 95 -18.57 4.03 8.56
C SER A 95 -17.63 3.13 9.39
N LYS A 96 -16.33 3.14 9.12
CA LYS A 96 -15.31 2.33 9.81
C LYS A 96 -14.33 3.17 10.61
N LEU A 97 -14.51 4.50 10.63
CA LEU A 97 -13.57 5.43 11.26
C LEU A 97 -13.27 5.05 12.72
N LYS A 98 -14.30 4.88 13.54
CA LYS A 98 -14.12 4.52 14.96
C LYS A 98 -13.30 3.24 15.14
N ARG A 99 -13.61 2.20 14.39
CA ARG A 99 -12.87 0.93 14.46
C ARG A 99 -11.44 1.09 13.97
N ALA A 100 -11.22 1.87 12.93
CA ALA A 100 -9.90 2.14 12.41
C ALA A 100 -9.06 2.94 13.42
N GLU A 101 -9.61 3.90 14.13
CA GLU A 101 -8.93 4.64 15.20
C GLU A 101 -8.47 3.72 16.34
N GLU A 102 -9.23 2.67 16.65
CA GLU A 102 -8.87 1.67 17.65
C GLU A 102 -7.69 0.76 17.20
N GLU A 103 -7.65 0.40 15.90
CA GLU A 103 -6.65 -0.53 15.36
C GLU A 103 -5.41 0.19 14.80
N TRP A 104 -5.53 1.45 14.43
CA TRP A 104 -4.48 2.23 13.78
C TRP A 104 -3.16 2.32 14.56
N PRO A 105 -3.15 2.49 15.89
CA PRO A 105 -1.88 2.55 16.63
C PRO A 105 -0.97 1.34 16.40
N GLU A 106 -1.53 0.15 16.30
CA GLU A 106 -0.75 -1.07 16.03
C GLU A 106 -0.31 -1.13 14.55
N VAL A 107 -1.19 -0.78 13.61
CA VAL A 107 -0.85 -0.74 12.17
C VAL A 107 0.24 0.30 11.91
N ALA A 108 0.14 1.49 12.51
CA ALA A 108 1.15 2.53 12.42
C ALA A 108 2.49 2.06 12.98
N ARG A 109 2.49 1.41 14.16
CA ARG A 109 3.70 0.84 14.77
C ARG A 109 4.37 -0.16 13.84
N LEU A 110 3.62 -1.12 13.30
CA LEU A 110 4.14 -2.11 12.35
C LEU A 110 4.76 -1.45 11.13
N THR A 111 4.09 -0.45 10.58
CA THR A 111 4.57 0.28 9.41
C THR A 111 5.84 1.08 9.71
N ASP A 112 5.88 1.79 10.83
CA ASP A 112 7.05 2.59 11.24
C ASP A 112 8.27 1.70 11.53
N GLU A 113 8.09 0.62 12.28
CA GLU A 113 9.18 -0.32 12.57
C GLU A 113 9.66 -1.03 11.30
N GLY A 114 8.73 -1.43 10.42
CA GLY A 114 9.06 -2.01 9.12
C GLY A 114 9.80 -1.02 8.21
N MET A 115 9.32 0.22 8.11
CA MET A 115 9.95 1.28 7.33
C MET A 115 11.39 1.54 7.78
N LYS A 116 11.58 1.72 9.09
CA LYS A 116 12.91 1.89 9.67
C LYS A 116 13.83 0.71 9.37
N HIS A 117 13.30 -0.50 9.56
CA HIS A 117 14.07 -1.72 9.30
C HIS A 117 14.48 -1.83 7.83
N PHE A 118 13.57 -1.57 6.88
CA PHE A 118 13.87 -1.70 5.46
C PHE A 118 14.83 -0.62 4.97
N VAL A 119 14.69 0.62 5.41
CA VAL A 119 15.64 1.69 5.10
C VAL A 119 17.04 1.33 5.60
N GLU A 120 17.16 0.84 6.83
CA GLU A 120 18.45 0.41 7.40
C GLU A 120 19.03 -0.81 6.66
N PHE A 121 18.19 -1.83 6.41
CA PHE A 121 18.62 -3.09 5.82
C PHE A 121 19.03 -2.96 4.35
N PHE A 122 18.26 -2.18 3.56
CA PHE A 122 18.54 -1.97 2.14
C PHE A 122 19.57 -0.86 1.91
N GLY A 123 19.86 -0.03 2.91
CA GLY A 123 20.71 1.15 2.74
C GLY A 123 20.13 2.16 1.75
N HIS A 124 18.82 2.17 1.60
CA HIS A 124 18.12 3.01 0.64
C HIS A 124 16.85 3.60 1.28
N GLU A 125 16.71 4.92 1.20
CA GLU A 125 15.53 5.63 1.69
C GLU A 125 14.23 5.13 1.04
N PHE A 126 13.10 5.42 1.69
CA PHE A 126 11.80 5.11 1.11
C PHE A 126 11.67 5.74 -0.28
N PRO A 127 11.27 4.97 -1.31
CA PRO A 127 11.42 5.43 -2.70
C PRO A 127 10.47 6.57 -3.11
N PHE A 128 9.37 6.78 -2.39
CA PHE A 128 8.31 7.73 -2.77
C PHE A 128 8.19 8.88 -1.77
N THR A 129 7.36 9.89 -2.08
CA THR A 129 7.22 11.10 -1.24
C THR A 129 6.30 10.91 -0.04
N LYS A 130 5.45 9.89 -0.08
CA LYS A 130 4.47 9.54 0.96
C LYS A 130 4.20 8.04 0.96
N TYR A 131 3.61 7.54 2.03
CA TYR A 131 3.08 6.20 2.11
C TYR A 131 1.65 6.23 2.63
N ASP A 132 0.67 6.13 1.74
CA ASP A 132 -0.73 6.01 2.09
C ASP A 132 -1.15 4.55 2.18
N GLN A 133 -1.96 4.21 3.17
CA GLN A 133 -2.65 2.93 3.26
C GLN A 133 -4.15 3.19 3.10
N VAL A 134 -4.76 2.58 2.09
CA VAL A 134 -6.19 2.78 1.78
C VAL A 134 -6.95 1.48 2.06
N LEU A 135 -7.83 1.50 3.05
CA LEU A 135 -8.61 0.33 3.43
C LEU A 135 -9.88 0.24 2.58
N LEU A 136 -9.97 -0.84 1.79
CA LEU A 136 -11.03 -1.04 0.81
C LEU A 136 -11.94 -2.22 1.18
N PRO A 137 -13.27 -2.04 1.12
CA PRO A 137 -14.21 -3.15 1.28
C PRO A 137 -14.20 -4.05 0.05
N GLY A 138 -14.25 -5.36 0.27
CA GLY A 138 -14.35 -6.32 -0.83
C GLY A 138 -13.18 -6.28 -1.82
N PHE A 139 -11.99 -5.86 -1.37
CA PHE A 139 -10.79 -5.85 -2.20
C PHE A 139 -10.41 -7.28 -2.61
N ALA A 140 -10.03 -7.47 -3.87
CA ALA A 140 -9.81 -8.80 -4.45
C ALA A 140 -8.66 -9.57 -3.79
N TYR A 141 -7.61 -8.85 -3.37
CA TYR A 141 -6.44 -9.40 -2.70
C TYR A 141 -6.39 -9.03 -1.21
N GLY A 142 -5.39 -9.50 -0.48
CA GLY A 142 -5.10 -9.03 0.86
C GLY A 142 -4.61 -7.58 0.84
N GLY A 143 -3.69 -7.31 -0.06
CA GLY A 143 -3.15 -5.99 -0.37
C GLY A 143 -2.75 -5.86 -1.83
N MET A 144 -2.38 -4.65 -2.21
CA MET A 144 -1.74 -4.31 -3.48
C MET A 144 -0.83 -3.12 -3.26
N GLU A 145 0.40 -3.28 -3.66
CA GLU A 145 1.53 -2.40 -3.38
C GLU A 145 1.58 -1.13 -4.23
N HIS A 146 0.48 -0.56 -4.69
CA HIS A 146 0.55 0.63 -5.52
C HIS A 146 1.54 1.66 -4.97
N ALA A 147 2.42 2.14 -5.83
CA ALA A 147 3.55 2.99 -5.44
C ALA A 147 3.12 4.21 -4.61
N GLY A 148 3.61 4.31 -3.39
CA GLY A 148 3.25 5.37 -2.44
C GLY A 148 1.81 5.37 -1.93
N ALA A 149 0.97 4.39 -2.32
CA ALA A 149 -0.45 4.31 -1.97
C ALA A 149 -0.95 2.86 -1.92
N THR A 150 -0.48 2.07 -0.97
CA THR A 150 -0.89 0.67 -0.80
C THR A 150 -2.39 0.54 -0.52
N PHE A 151 -3.07 -0.32 -1.27
CA PHE A 151 -4.46 -0.67 -1.02
C PHE A 151 -4.53 -1.96 -0.22
N LEU A 152 -5.34 -1.97 0.82
CA LEU A 152 -5.47 -3.10 1.75
C LEU A 152 -6.92 -3.50 1.89
N ARG A 153 -7.17 -4.82 1.96
CA ARG A 153 -8.51 -5.32 2.25
C ARG A 153 -8.89 -4.96 3.69
N GLU A 154 -9.98 -4.23 3.83
CA GLU A 154 -10.44 -3.69 5.11
C GLU A 154 -10.55 -4.77 6.20
N ASP A 155 -11.12 -5.93 5.90
CA ASP A 155 -11.32 -7.02 6.86
C ASP A 155 -10.02 -7.71 7.30
N ALA A 156 -8.94 -7.57 6.54
CA ALA A 156 -7.62 -8.08 6.92
C ALA A 156 -6.90 -7.16 7.92
N ILE A 157 -7.30 -5.90 7.97
CA ILE A 157 -6.71 -4.87 8.83
C ILE A 157 -7.59 -4.58 10.04
N LEU A 158 -8.91 -4.41 9.84
CA LEU A 158 -9.88 -4.09 10.89
C LEU A 158 -10.62 -5.35 11.33
N PHE A 159 -10.20 -5.93 12.44
CA PHE A 159 -10.80 -7.17 12.94
C PHE A 159 -12.25 -6.95 13.38
N ARG A 160 -13.14 -7.87 13.04
CA ARG A 160 -14.56 -7.82 13.43
C ARG A 160 -14.78 -8.28 14.88
N THR A 161 -13.92 -9.17 15.36
CA THR A 161 -13.95 -9.76 16.70
C THR A 161 -12.58 -9.61 17.35
N THR A 162 -12.43 -10.00 18.59
CA THR A 162 -11.12 -10.03 19.26
C THR A 162 -10.17 -10.92 18.47
N PRO A 163 -9.04 -10.39 17.96
CA PRO A 163 -8.12 -11.16 17.14
C PRO A 163 -7.35 -12.19 17.97
N THR A 164 -7.13 -13.36 17.38
CA THR A 164 -6.15 -14.31 17.87
C THR A 164 -4.72 -13.82 17.60
N GLN A 165 -3.75 -14.47 18.21
CA GLN A 165 -2.34 -14.16 17.91
C GLN A 165 -2.00 -14.45 16.43
N SER A 166 -2.62 -15.47 15.84
CA SER A 166 -2.45 -15.79 14.42
C SER A 166 -3.00 -14.69 13.52
N ASP A 167 -4.16 -14.10 13.85
CA ASP A 167 -4.73 -12.98 13.10
C ASP A 167 -3.80 -11.76 13.14
N LYS A 168 -3.23 -11.46 14.31
CA LYS A 168 -2.26 -10.35 14.47
C LYS A 168 -1.00 -10.57 13.63
N TYR A 169 -0.48 -11.80 13.59
CA TYR A 169 0.66 -12.12 12.73
C TYR A 169 0.31 -12.07 11.25
N GLY A 170 -0.91 -12.49 10.85
CA GLY A 170 -1.41 -12.37 9.49
C GLY A 170 -1.47 -10.91 9.04
N ARG A 171 -2.02 -10.03 9.88
CA ARG A 171 -2.04 -8.58 9.63
C ARG A 171 -0.63 -8.00 9.53
N ALA A 172 0.26 -8.36 10.45
CA ALA A 172 1.63 -7.89 10.44
C ALA A 172 2.38 -8.32 9.16
N SER A 173 2.23 -9.59 8.77
CA SER A 173 2.79 -10.10 7.51
C SER A 173 2.29 -9.31 6.31
N LEU A 174 0.98 -9.08 6.20
CA LEU A 174 0.38 -8.32 5.11
C LEU A 174 0.93 -6.89 5.06
N VAL A 175 0.86 -6.14 6.16
CA VAL A 175 1.32 -4.74 6.21
C VAL A 175 2.79 -4.62 5.83
N LEU A 176 3.63 -5.53 6.32
CA LEU A 176 5.07 -5.51 6.07
C LEU A 176 5.44 -6.01 4.67
N GLN A 177 4.66 -6.94 4.10
CA GLN A 177 4.84 -7.39 2.72
C GLN A 177 4.54 -6.25 1.74
N GLU A 178 3.39 -5.60 1.88
CA GLU A 178 3.03 -4.48 1.01
C GLU A 178 4.00 -3.30 1.15
N LEU A 179 4.54 -3.08 2.34
CA LEU A 179 5.59 -2.10 2.54
C LEU A 179 6.90 -2.48 1.85
N ALA A 180 7.32 -3.76 1.93
CA ALA A 180 8.54 -4.25 1.29
C ALA A 180 8.47 -4.16 -0.25
N HIS A 181 7.29 -4.31 -0.81
CA HIS A 181 7.04 -4.14 -2.24
C HIS A 181 7.41 -2.75 -2.75
N GLN A 182 7.39 -1.71 -1.92
CA GLN A 182 7.79 -0.36 -2.35
C GLN A 182 9.24 -0.34 -2.85
N TRP A 183 10.09 -1.26 -2.37
CA TRP A 183 11.43 -1.51 -2.92
C TRP A 183 11.41 -2.66 -3.93
N PHE A 184 10.81 -3.83 -3.59
CA PHE A 184 10.75 -5.01 -4.46
C PHE A 184 9.44 -5.07 -5.24
N GLY A 185 9.46 -4.65 -6.47
CA GLY A 185 8.32 -4.49 -7.37
C GLY A 185 8.21 -3.06 -7.86
N ASP A 186 8.25 -2.09 -6.95
CA ASP A 186 8.03 -0.68 -7.28
C ASP A 186 9.32 0.04 -7.66
N LEU A 187 10.34 0.03 -6.80
CA LEU A 187 11.63 0.62 -7.11
C LEU A 187 12.43 -0.27 -8.07
N VAL A 188 12.64 -1.52 -7.68
CA VAL A 188 13.30 -2.55 -8.49
C VAL A 188 12.23 -3.50 -9.03
N THR A 189 12.11 -3.58 -10.35
CA THR A 189 10.98 -4.24 -11.01
C THR A 189 11.49 -5.34 -11.95
N MET A 190 10.78 -6.48 -11.98
CA MET A 190 11.04 -7.53 -12.95
C MET A 190 10.83 -7.02 -14.38
N ARG A 191 11.54 -7.62 -15.32
CA ARG A 191 11.41 -7.26 -16.74
C ARG A 191 10.05 -7.69 -17.30
N TRP A 192 9.57 -8.87 -16.89
CA TRP A 192 8.30 -9.44 -17.32
C TRP A 192 7.65 -10.25 -16.21
N PHE A 193 6.37 -10.53 -16.33
CA PHE A 193 5.57 -11.22 -15.31
C PHE A 193 5.94 -12.70 -15.09
N ASP A 194 6.69 -13.34 -15.99
CA ASP A 194 7.27 -14.68 -15.75
C ASP A 194 8.18 -14.70 -14.53
N ASP A 195 8.81 -13.56 -14.21
CA ASP A 195 9.65 -13.35 -13.05
C ASP A 195 8.93 -12.68 -11.86
N LEU A 196 7.60 -12.82 -11.79
CA LEU A 196 6.76 -12.23 -10.72
C LEU A 196 7.25 -12.62 -9.31
N TRP A 197 7.82 -13.81 -9.18
CA TRP A 197 8.39 -14.30 -7.94
C TRP A 197 9.50 -13.40 -7.38
N LEU A 198 10.20 -12.63 -8.22
CA LEU A 198 11.24 -11.68 -7.78
C LEU A 198 10.66 -10.56 -6.91
N LYS A 199 9.42 -10.16 -7.11
CA LYS A 199 8.77 -9.22 -6.20
C LYS A 199 8.04 -9.94 -5.06
N GLU A 200 7.23 -10.94 -5.35
CA GLU A 200 6.39 -11.63 -4.36
C GLU A 200 7.23 -12.40 -3.34
N GLY A 201 8.19 -13.19 -3.81
CA GLY A 201 9.07 -13.98 -2.93
C GLY A 201 9.94 -13.12 -2.05
N PHE A 202 10.54 -12.05 -2.61
CA PHE A 202 11.38 -11.15 -1.81
C PHE A 202 10.56 -10.30 -0.84
N ALA A 203 9.43 -9.75 -1.25
CA ALA A 203 8.58 -8.98 -0.33
C ALA A 203 8.08 -9.83 0.83
N ASN A 204 7.68 -11.07 0.55
CA ASN A 204 7.27 -12.02 1.57
C ASN A 204 8.42 -12.38 2.53
N LEU A 205 9.60 -12.70 2.00
CA LEU A 205 10.78 -12.96 2.83
C LEU A 205 11.10 -11.75 3.73
N MET A 206 11.06 -10.54 3.18
CA MET A 206 11.33 -9.31 3.91
C MET A 206 10.29 -9.01 4.98
N ALA A 207 9.01 -9.34 4.72
CA ALA A 207 7.98 -9.25 5.74
C ALA A 207 8.32 -10.10 6.98
N TYR A 208 8.72 -11.36 6.78
CA TYR A 208 9.14 -12.23 7.89
C TYR A 208 10.44 -11.78 8.54
N HIS A 209 11.36 -11.22 7.75
CA HIS A 209 12.59 -10.64 8.29
C HIS A 209 12.30 -9.46 9.23
N ALA A 210 11.38 -8.57 8.84
CA ALA A 210 10.91 -7.48 9.69
C ALA A 210 10.12 -8.01 10.90
N MET A 211 9.22 -8.99 10.71
CA MET A 211 8.49 -9.62 11.81
C MET A 211 9.44 -10.24 12.85
N ALA A 212 10.56 -10.83 12.42
CA ALA A 212 11.56 -11.38 13.33
C ALA A 212 12.33 -10.31 14.14
N ARG A 213 12.24 -9.03 13.75
CA ARG A 213 12.74 -7.89 14.53
C ARG A 213 11.70 -7.38 15.53
N ILE A 214 10.43 -7.53 15.20
CA ILE A 214 9.29 -7.00 15.97
C ILE A 214 8.80 -8.01 17.02
N TYR A 215 8.86 -9.29 16.70
CA TYR A 215 8.39 -10.41 17.51
C TYR A 215 9.52 -11.39 17.83
N ASP A 216 9.19 -12.53 18.44
CA ASP A 216 10.17 -13.61 18.66
C ASP A 216 10.71 -14.15 17.35
N PRO A 217 12.02 -14.04 17.07
CA PRO A 217 12.61 -14.46 15.80
C PRO A 217 12.41 -15.94 15.51
N ALA A 218 12.57 -16.82 16.52
CA ALA A 218 12.46 -18.25 16.33
C ALA A 218 11.02 -18.66 15.94
N GLN A 219 10.03 -17.98 16.54
CA GLN A 219 8.63 -18.21 16.19
C GLN A 219 8.32 -17.72 14.76
N MET A 220 8.85 -16.56 14.35
CA MET A 220 8.58 -16.03 13.01
C MET A 220 9.22 -16.88 11.93
N TRP A 221 10.47 -17.32 12.08
CA TRP A 221 11.11 -18.22 11.12
C TRP A 221 10.47 -19.61 11.08
N ARG A 222 9.95 -20.12 12.21
CA ARG A 222 9.15 -21.36 12.21
C ARG A 222 7.87 -21.20 11.40
N ARG A 223 7.16 -20.08 11.54
CA ARG A 223 5.96 -19.77 10.75
C ARG A 223 6.29 -19.65 9.26
N PHE A 224 7.36 -18.96 8.90
CA PHE A 224 7.82 -18.88 7.53
C PHE A 224 8.05 -20.28 6.93
N TYR A 225 8.77 -21.11 7.66
CA TYR A 225 9.03 -22.49 7.23
C TYR A 225 7.72 -23.28 7.01
N GLN A 226 6.79 -23.19 7.97
CA GLN A 226 5.53 -23.94 7.91
C GLN A 226 4.59 -23.46 6.80
N SER A 227 4.64 -22.19 6.44
CA SER A 227 3.71 -21.58 5.46
C SER A 227 4.25 -21.58 4.04
N HIS A 228 5.58 -21.62 3.83
CA HIS A 228 6.19 -21.38 2.53
C HIS A 228 7.16 -22.48 2.07
N LYS A 229 7.43 -23.47 2.90
CA LYS A 229 8.21 -24.62 2.48
C LYS A 229 7.28 -25.77 2.16
N PRO A 230 7.36 -26.37 0.93
CA PRO A 230 6.56 -27.53 0.56
C PRO A 230 6.92 -28.76 1.37
#